data_a90ef85ea18325384ca9302eed4fa991
#
_entry.id   a90ef85ea18325384ca9302eed4fa991
#
_cell.length_a   1.000
_cell.length_b   1.000
_cell.length_c   1.000
_cell.angle_alpha   90.00
_cell.angle_beta   90.00
_cell.angle_gamma   90.00
#
_symmetry.space_group_name_H-M   'P 1'
#
loop_
_entity.id
_entity.type
_entity.pdbx_description
1 polymer ?
#
loop_
_entity_poly.entity_id
_entity_poly.type
_entity_poly.pdbx_seq_one_letter_code
_entity_poly.pdbx_strand_id
1 'polypeptide(L)'
;MFERLLQFSDELVGLVDLVRESTVTITGMDVALRGDMIGSGWVYSHQGHIVTNHHVVDGMARNLNVQFAGRRAIPARVIGTDPETDLAVLMCADGAPFPAPLEMRLLPARLGELCFAVGSPLRFRESVSMGVVSGLSRQIPTDYGDIEESIQTDAAINPGNSGGPLVDCQGKVIGVNVAKLGSADNIGFAIAAEIVAAVVPELINYGNVVRGHLGISISEAWRDDGSEQQVISVLRTSETSPFQVGDVIRSVNKLPVRRRYDVQRALRRDVVGSTLQVTVVRAGSDVNLIVPVTARPPRTP
;
A
#
# COMPACT_ATOMS: atom_id res chain seq x y z
N MET A 1 -30.28 -23.22 -13.40
CA MET A 1 -29.50 -21.99 -13.71
C MET A 1 -29.76 -20.89 -12.69
N PHE A 2 -31.02 -20.53 -12.41
CA PHE A 2 -31.36 -19.49 -11.41
C PHE A 2 -30.90 -19.83 -9.98
N GLU A 3 -30.95 -21.08 -9.57
CA GLU A 3 -30.54 -21.54 -8.24
C GLU A 3 -29.04 -21.24 -7.95
N ARG A 4 -28.17 -21.45 -8.95
CA ARG A 4 -26.73 -21.10 -8.82
C ARG A 4 -26.48 -19.59 -8.74
N LEU A 5 -27.29 -18.79 -9.44
CA LEU A 5 -27.19 -17.33 -9.35
C LEU A 5 -27.66 -16.82 -8.00
N LEU A 6 -28.69 -17.40 -7.43
CA LEU A 6 -29.16 -17.06 -6.08
C LEU A 6 -28.10 -17.43 -5.05
N GLN A 7 -27.57 -18.68 -5.13
CA GLN A 7 -26.50 -19.11 -4.24
C GLN A 7 -25.28 -18.19 -4.31
N PHE A 8 -24.83 -17.84 -5.52
CA PHE A 8 -23.73 -16.87 -5.70
C PHE A 8 -24.02 -15.52 -5.08
N SER A 9 -25.26 -15.01 -5.26
CA SER A 9 -25.68 -13.74 -4.65
C SER A 9 -25.65 -13.82 -3.12
N ASP A 10 -26.12 -14.91 -2.52
CA ASP A 10 -26.13 -15.10 -1.08
C ASP A 10 -24.70 -15.21 -0.50
N GLU A 11 -23.81 -15.90 -1.22
CA GLU A 11 -22.39 -15.96 -0.88
C GLU A 11 -21.72 -14.57 -0.88
N LEU A 12 -22.06 -13.72 -1.88
CA LEU A 12 -21.56 -12.34 -1.93
C LEU A 12 -22.11 -11.48 -0.79
N VAL A 13 -23.38 -11.62 -0.44
CA VAL A 13 -23.96 -10.92 0.73
C VAL A 13 -23.21 -11.32 2.00
N GLY A 14 -23.00 -12.62 2.21
CA GLY A 14 -22.25 -13.11 3.37
C GLY A 14 -20.81 -12.58 3.45
N LEU A 15 -20.12 -12.50 2.29
CA LEU A 15 -18.79 -11.92 2.19
C LEU A 15 -18.80 -10.43 2.58
N VAL A 16 -19.75 -9.67 2.04
CA VAL A 16 -19.89 -8.24 2.33
C VAL A 16 -20.18 -8.02 3.82
N ASP A 17 -21.08 -8.79 4.40
CA ASP A 17 -21.42 -8.70 5.81
C ASP A 17 -20.19 -8.95 6.71
N LEU A 18 -19.38 -9.94 6.38
CA LEU A 18 -18.13 -10.22 7.09
C LEU A 18 -17.15 -9.03 7.07
N VAL A 19 -16.91 -8.47 5.87
CA VAL A 19 -15.89 -7.43 5.69
C VAL A 19 -16.34 -6.10 6.28
N ARG A 20 -17.61 -5.72 6.09
CA ARG A 20 -18.14 -4.44 6.55
C ARG A 20 -18.14 -4.28 8.08
N GLU A 21 -18.28 -5.38 8.84
CA GLU A 21 -18.21 -5.32 10.30
C GLU A 21 -16.88 -4.74 10.80
N SER A 22 -15.79 -5.03 10.06
CA SER A 22 -14.44 -4.61 10.39
C SER A 22 -13.94 -3.44 9.55
N THR A 23 -14.80 -2.87 8.71
CA THR A 23 -14.54 -1.63 7.96
C THR A 23 -15.10 -0.45 8.74
N VAL A 24 -14.38 0.68 8.73
CA VAL A 24 -14.76 1.89 9.45
C VAL A 24 -14.86 3.09 8.52
N THR A 25 -15.75 4.02 8.88
CA THR A 25 -15.69 5.40 8.41
C THR A 25 -14.73 6.19 9.30
N ILE A 26 -13.85 6.94 8.70
CA ILE A 26 -12.94 7.86 9.37
C ILE A 26 -13.45 9.28 9.11
N THR A 27 -13.62 10.06 10.15
CA THR A 27 -14.02 11.45 10.07
C THR A 27 -13.10 12.33 10.90
N GLY A 28 -12.84 13.52 10.40
CA GLY A 28 -12.05 14.53 11.11
C GLY A 28 -12.28 15.89 10.49
N MET A 29 -11.76 16.92 11.16
CA MET A 29 -11.81 18.29 10.65
C MET A 29 -10.45 18.68 10.11
N ASP A 30 -10.39 19.04 8.83
CA ASP A 30 -9.23 19.70 8.27
C ASP A 30 -9.15 21.13 8.77
N VAL A 31 -8.02 21.47 9.39
CA VAL A 31 -7.79 22.78 9.97
C VAL A 31 -7.56 23.85 8.89
N ALA A 32 -6.95 23.47 7.78
CA ALA A 32 -6.63 24.39 6.68
C ALA A 32 -7.84 24.67 5.80
N LEU A 33 -8.60 23.64 5.43
CA LEU A 33 -9.76 23.75 4.55
C LEU A 33 -11.05 24.07 5.29
N ARG A 34 -11.07 24.02 6.63
CA ARG A 34 -12.26 24.20 7.48
C ARG A 34 -13.45 23.33 7.07
N GLY A 35 -13.15 22.14 6.57
CA GLY A 35 -14.13 21.17 6.07
C GLY A 35 -14.02 19.79 6.75
N ASP A 36 -15.12 19.04 6.72
CA ASP A 36 -15.10 17.66 7.17
C ASP A 36 -14.38 16.80 6.13
N MET A 37 -13.36 16.07 6.55
CA MET A 37 -12.74 15.00 5.76
C MET A 37 -13.38 13.67 6.10
N ILE A 38 -13.59 12.84 5.09
CA ILE A 38 -14.20 11.52 5.25
C ILE A 38 -13.38 10.54 4.41
N GLY A 39 -13.04 9.42 5.04
CA GLY A 39 -12.40 8.28 4.40
C GLY A 39 -12.81 6.98 5.07
N SER A 40 -12.18 5.91 4.67
CA SER A 40 -12.39 4.58 5.21
C SER A 40 -11.12 4.04 5.85
N GLY A 41 -11.30 2.99 6.63
CA GLY A 41 -10.24 2.18 7.20
C GLY A 41 -10.76 0.79 7.56
N TRP A 42 -9.90 -0.04 8.08
CA TRP A 42 -10.26 -1.39 8.51
C TRP A 42 -9.45 -1.84 9.72
N VAL A 43 -10.04 -2.73 10.52
CA VAL A 43 -9.41 -3.27 11.73
C VAL A 43 -8.27 -4.20 11.33
N TYR A 44 -7.05 -3.80 11.68
CA TYR A 44 -5.82 -4.53 11.38
C TYR A 44 -5.45 -5.54 12.47
N SER A 45 -5.72 -5.21 13.73
CA SER A 45 -5.29 -6.04 14.85
C SER A 45 -6.30 -6.06 16.00
N HIS A 46 -6.22 -7.10 16.82
CA HIS A 46 -7.00 -7.21 18.05
C HIS A 46 -6.71 -6.13 19.11
N GLN A 47 -5.65 -5.35 18.95
CA GLN A 47 -5.32 -4.22 19.82
C GLN A 47 -6.05 -2.93 19.39
N GLY A 48 -6.85 -2.97 18.31
CA GLY A 48 -7.61 -1.80 17.83
C GLY A 48 -6.82 -0.89 16.89
N HIS A 49 -5.79 -1.40 16.25
CA HIS A 49 -5.13 -0.69 15.16
C HIS A 49 -6.03 -0.67 13.91
N ILE A 50 -6.20 0.51 13.34
CA ILE A 50 -6.95 0.73 12.10
C ILE A 50 -5.95 1.15 11.03
N VAL A 51 -5.97 0.48 9.88
CA VAL A 51 -5.21 0.87 8.69
C VAL A 51 -6.08 1.75 7.81
N THR A 52 -5.47 2.79 7.26
CA THR A 52 -6.09 3.74 6.32
C THR A 52 -5.01 4.35 5.43
N ASN A 53 -5.37 5.32 4.57
CA ASN A 53 -4.39 6.09 3.82
C ASN A 53 -3.86 7.29 4.62
N HIS A 54 -2.62 7.71 4.27
CA HIS A 54 -2.02 8.93 4.81
C HIS A 54 -2.86 10.16 4.43
N HIS A 55 -3.21 10.33 3.15
CA HIS A 55 -3.98 11.48 2.68
C HIS A 55 -5.38 11.59 3.34
N VAL A 56 -5.94 10.50 3.87
CA VAL A 56 -7.20 10.51 4.62
C VAL A 56 -7.04 11.22 5.96
N VAL A 57 -5.85 11.13 6.58
CA VAL A 57 -5.59 11.69 7.91
C VAL A 57 -4.68 12.91 7.90
N ASP A 58 -4.09 13.23 6.77
CA ASP A 58 -3.25 14.40 6.59
C ASP A 58 -4.09 15.67 6.78
N GLY A 59 -3.60 16.60 7.60
CA GLY A 59 -4.37 17.79 7.98
C GLY A 59 -5.46 17.57 9.04
N MET A 60 -5.84 16.34 9.37
CA MET A 60 -6.81 16.04 10.43
C MET A 60 -6.20 16.21 11.84
N ALA A 61 -5.90 17.44 12.25
CA ALA A 61 -5.27 17.70 13.54
C ALA A 61 -6.23 17.60 14.74
N ARG A 62 -7.56 17.59 14.52
CA ARG A 62 -8.55 17.62 15.60
C ARG A 62 -9.78 16.78 15.28
N ASN A 63 -10.39 16.21 16.33
CA ASN A 63 -11.64 15.45 16.28
C ASN A 63 -11.61 14.25 15.31
N LEU A 64 -10.47 13.54 15.25
CA LEU A 64 -10.38 12.29 14.50
C LEU A 64 -11.22 11.22 15.20
N ASN A 65 -12.18 10.68 14.46
CA ASN A 65 -13.07 9.64 14.96
C ASN A 65 -13.14 8.49 13.93
N VAL A 66 -13.35 7.29 14.43
CA VAL A 66 -13.71 6.11 13.63
C VAL A 66 -15.12 5.66 14.00
N GLN A 67 -15.88 5.22 13.02
CA GLN A 67 -17.23 4.74 13.21
C GLN A 67 -17.41 3.39 12.49
N PHE A 68 -17.76 2.37 13.27
CA PHE A 68 -18.20 1.08 12.75
C PHE A 68 -19.65 1.11 12.32
N ALA A 69 -20.05 0.18 11.46
CA ALA A 69 -21.43 -0.01 11.02
C ALA A 69 -22.42 -0.07 12.20
N GLY A 70 -23.45 0.77 12.16
CA GLY A 70 -24.49 0.80 13.19
C GLY A 70 -24.04 1.22 14.61
N ARG A 71 -22.77 1.62 14.80
CA ARG A 71 -22.24 2.03 16.13
C ARG A 71 -21.99 3.53 16.20
N ARG A 72 -21.77 4.04 17.42
CA ARG A 72 -21.36 5.43 17.64
C ARG A 72 -19.91 5.64 17.23
N ALA A 73 -19.59 6.85 16.80
CA ALA A 73 -18.22 7.25 16.54
C ALA A 73 -17.34 7.17 17.81
N ILE A 74 -16.13 6.69 17.66
CA ILE A 74 -15.13 6.50 18.71
C ILE A 74 -13.95 7.40 18.41
N PRO A 75 -13.45 8.21 19.37
CA PRO A 75 -12.24 8.99 19.19
C PRO A 75 -11.06 8.08 18.84
N ALA A 76 -10.23 8.56 17.92
CA ALA A 76 -9.02 7.87 17.51
C ALA A 76 -7.85 8.86 17.41
N ARG A 77 -6.64 8.34 17.38
CA ARG A 77 -5.42 9.11 17.15
C ARG A 77 -4.55 8.45 16.11
N VAL A 78 -3.85 9.24 15.35
CA VAL A 78 -2.79 8.75 14.43
C VAL A 78 -1.62 8.27 15.27
N ILE A 79 -1.15 7.05 15.04
CA ILE A 79 0.06 6.51 15.69
C ILE A 79 1.26 6.44 14.75
N GLY A 80 1.05 6.43 13.46
CA GLY A 80 2.11 6.48 12.48
C GLY A 80 1.59 6.73 11.07
N THR A 81 2.42 7.36 10.25
CA THR A 81 2.13 7.66 8.84
C THR A 81 3.34 7.43 7.96
N ASP A 82 3.09 7.05 6.73
CA ASP A 82 4.09 6.94 5.67
C ASP A 82 3.55 7.58 4.38
N PRO A 83 3.90 8.84 4.11
CA PRO A 83 3.46 9.56 2.92
C PRO A 83 3.87 8.88 1.61
N GLU A 84 5.03 8.20 1.58
CA GLU A 84 5.54 7.57 0.36
C GLU A 84 4.73 6.37 -0.10
N THR A 85 4.10 5.63 0.82
CA THR A 85 3.18 4.54 0.48
C THR A 85 1.73 4.91 0.65
N ASP A 86 1.46 6.16 1.06
CA ASP A 86 0.14 6.65 1.39
C ASP A 86 -0.59 5.78 2.43
N LEU A 87 0.15 5.25 3.43
CA LEU A 87 -0.40 4.46 4.52
C LEU A 87 -0.37 5.22 5.85
N ALA A 88 -1.38 5.00 6.67
CA ALA A 88 -1.46 5.46 8.04
C ALA A 88 -2.05 4.40 8.96
N VAL A 89 -1.69 4.48 10.25
CA VAL A 89 -2.27 3.65 11.30
C VAL A 89 -2.86 4.53 12.38
N LEU A 90 -4.11 4.22 12.73
CA LEU A 90 -4.81 4.83 13.84
C LEU A 90 -4.91 3.86 15.01
N MET A 91 -5.05 4.41 16.20
CA MET A 91 -5.43 3.69 17.41
C MET A 91 -6.73 4.29 17.94
N CYS A 92 -7.73 3.44 18.13
CA CYS A 92 -8.96 3.84 18.81
C CYS A 92 -8.74 4.08 20.31
N ALA A 93 -9.61 4.87 20.93
CA ALA A 93 -9.58 5.09 22.37
C ALA A 93 -9.71 3.76 23.14
N ASP A 94 -9.01 3.68 24.28
CA ASP A 94 -8.98 2.48 25.13
C ASP A 94 -10.37 2.03 25.59
N GLY A 95 -10.56 0.71 25.65
CA GLY A 95 -11.80 0.09 26.13
C GLY A 95 -12.95 0.06 25.12
N ALA A 96 -12.74 0.55 23.89
CA ALA A 96 -13.75 0.41 22.86
C ALA A 96 -13.85 -1.06 22.38
N PRO A 97 -15.06 -1.62 22.20
CA PRO A 97 -15.21 -2.94 21.62
C PRO A 97 -14.94 -2.90 20.12
N PHE A 98 -13.96 -3.69 19.65
CA PHE A 98 -13.63 -3.80 18.24
C PHE A 98 -14.18 -5.09 17.63
N PRO A 99 -14.58 -5.07 16.37
CA PRO A 99 -14.78 -6.28 15.58
C PRO A 99 -13.45 -7.06 15.41
N ALA A 100 -13.57 -8.29 14.95
CA ALA A 100 -12.38 -9.08 14.60
C ALA A 100 -11.58 -8.38 13.48
N PRO A 101 -10.23 -8.44 13.51
CA PRO A 101 -9.43 -7.91 12.42
C PRO A 101 -9.67 -8.69 11.13
N LEU A 102 -9.57 -8.00 9.98
CA LEU A 102 -9.57 -8.68 8.69
C LEU A 102 -8.22 -9.38 8.47
N GLU A 103 -8.28 -10.59 7.95
CA GLU A 103 -7.07 -11.30 7.56
C GLU A 103 -6.50 -10.70 6.27
N MET A 104 -5.16 -10.56 6.22
CA MET A 104 -4.47 -10.21 4.98
C MET A 104 -4.04 -11.46 4.23
N ARG A 105 -4.18 -11.42 2.91
CA ARG A 105 -3.58 -12.41 2.02
C ARG A 105 -2.22 -11.92 1.55
N LEU A 106 -1.14 -12.58 1.97
CA LEU A 106 0.23 -12.22 1.60
C LEU A 106 0.66 -12.82 0.24
N LEU A 107 -0.11 -13.76 -0.31
CA LEU A 107 0.11 -14.23 -1.68
C LEU A 107 -0.33 -13.15 -2.65
N PRO A 108 0.49 -12.86 -3.67
CA PRO A 108 0.18 -11.83 -4.66
C PRO A 108 -1.19 -12.04 -5.31
N ALA A 109 -1.88 -10.94 -5.57
CA ALA A 109 -3.09 -10.96 -6.37
C ALA A 109 -2.79 -11.43 -7.81
N ARG A 110 -3.79 -11.95 -8.51
CA ARG A 110 -3.64 -12.46 -9.88
C ARG A 110 -4.53 -11.68 -10.82
N LEU A 111 -4.07 -11.44 -12.04
CA LEU A 111 -4.89 -10.82 -13.09
C LEU A 111 -6.18 -11.61 -13.32
N GLY A 112 -7.31 -10.89 -13.41
CA GLY A 112 -8.63 -11.47 -13.61
C GLY A 112 -9.28 -12.02 -12.35
N GLU A 113 -8.64 -11.95 -11.19
CA GLU A 113 -9.19 -12.37 -9.91
C GLU A 113 -10.29 -11.41 -9.46
N LEU A 114 -11.44 -11.94 -9.02
CA LEU A 114 -12.51 -11.12 -8.47
C LEU A 114 -12.05 -10.40 -7.21
N CYS A 115 -12.40 -9.13 -7.09
CA CYS A 115 -12.10 -8.33 -5.91
C CYS A 115 -13.25 -7.38 -5.57
N PHE A 116 -13.30 -6.97 -4.30
CA PHE A 116 -14.34 -6.11 -3.74
C PHE A 116 -13.70 -4.95 -3.01
N ALA A 117 -14.00 -3.73 -3.46
CA ALA A 117 -13.62 -2.53 -2.74
C ALA A 117 -14.71 -2.17 -1.75
N VAL A 118 -14.34 -2.10 -0.46
CA VAL A 118 -15.28 -1.81 0.63
C VAL A 118 -14.90 -0.49 1.27
N GLY A 119 -15.91 0.33 1.59
CA GLY A 119 -15.70 1.62 2.22
C GLY A 119 -17.01 2.29 2.64
N SER A 120 -16.91 3.53 3.10
CA SER A 120 -18.04 4.32 3.55
C SER A 120 -18.04 5.72 2.89
N PRO A 121 -18.33 5.80 1.57
CA PRO A 121 -18.24 7.05 0.82
C PRO A 121 -19.37 8.03 1.19
N LEU A 122 -19.05 9.35 1.16
CA LEU A 122 -19.96 10.47 1.07
C LEU A 122 -21.15 10.49 2.06
N ARG A 123 -20.96 10.03 3.30
CA ARG A 123 -22.05 9.88 4.29
C ARG A 123 -23.10 8.80 3.91
N PHE A 124 -22.94 8.12 2.78
CA PHE A 124 -23.67 6.89 2.49
C PHE A 124 -23.00 5.79 3.32
N ARG A 125 -23.72 5.28 4.28
CA ARG A 125 -23.24 4.19 5.12
C ARG A 125 -22.98 3.00 4.23
N GLU A 126 -21.73 2.50 4.28
CA GLU A 126 -21.30 1.26 3.65
C GLU A 126 -21.50 1.20 2.12
N SER A 127 -20.43 1.17 1.39
CA SER A 127 -20.44 1.01 -0.05
C SER A 127 -19.50 -0.13 -0.43
N VAL A 128 -19.99 -0.99 -1.30
CA VAL A 128 -19.23 -2.10 -1.86
C VAL A 128 -19.31 -2.02 -3.37
N SER A 129 -18.18 -2.16 -4.02
CA SER A 129 -18.10 -2.34 -5.47
C SER A 129 -17.32 -3.59 -5.79
N MET A 130 -17.79 -4.34 -6.78
CA MET A 130 -17.16 -5.56 -7.30
C MET A 130 -16.49 -5.27 -8.62
N GLY A 131 -15.34 -5.86 -8.83
CA GLY A 131 -14.59 -5.83 -10.08
C GLY A 131 -13.57 -6.96 -10.13
N VAL A 132 -12.57 -6.79 -10.98
CA VAL A 132 -11.45 -7.72 -11.11
C VAL A 132 -10.13 -6.99 -10.90
N VAL A 133 -9.10 -7.75 -10.59
CA VAL A 133 -7.72 -7.28 -10.65
C VAL A 133 -7.36 -7.09 -12.12
N SER A 134 -7.32 -5.82 -12.57
CA SER A 134 -7.10 -5.44 -13.97
C SER A 134 -5.61 -5.21 -14.30
N GLY A 135 -4.76 -5.04 -13.29
CA GLY A 135 -3.32 -4.84 -13.45
C GLY A 135 -2.57 -5.05 -12.15
N LEU A 136 -1.28 -5.32 -12.27
CA LEU A 136 -0.38 -5.53 -11.15
C LEU A 136 0.87 -4.68 -11.32
N SER A 137 1.59 -4.44 -10.21
CA SER A 137 2.85 -3.68 -10.19
C SER A 137 2.71 -2.33 -10.89
N ARG A 138 1.61 -1.63 -10.65
CA ARG A 138 1.39 -0.29 -11.17
C ARG A 138 2.06 0.74 -10.29
N GLN A 139 2.48 1.84 -10.93
CA GLN A 139 2.99 3.03 -10.24
C GLN A 139 1.89 4.08 -10.22
N ILE A 140 1.62 4.63 -9.04
CA ILE A 140 0.65 5.71 -8.86
C ILE A 140 1.45 6.96 -8.47
N PRO A 141 1.49 8.00 -9.30
CA PRO A 141 2.15 9.25 -8.95
C PRO A 141 1.42 9.97 -7.81
N THR A 142 2.16 10.43 -6.81
CA THR A 142 1.69 11.25 -5.70
C THR A 142 2.64 12.42 -5.47
N ASP A 143 2.24 13.37 -4.63
CA ASP A 143 3.08 14.51 -4.25
C ASP A 143 4.37 14.10 -3.53
N TYR A 144 4.38 12.92 -2.91
CA TYR A 144 5.52 12.35 -2.18
C TYR A 144 6.35 11.34 -3.01
N GLY A 145 6.04 11.19 -4.29
CA GLY A 145 6.63 10.23 -5.23
C GLY A 145 5.67 9.12 -5.61
N ASP A 146 6.15 8.18 -6.40
CA ASP A 146 5.29 7.12 -6.90
C ASP A 146 5.05 6.04 -5.84
N ILE A 147 3.80 5.66 -5.62
CA ILE A 147 3.44 4.43 -4.91
C ILE A 147 3.67 3.28 -5.88
N GLU A 148 4.62 2.43 -5.55
CA GLU A 148 4.97 1.27 -6.38
C GLU A 148 4.12 0.04 -5.98
N GLU A 149 4.11 -0.99 -6.85
CA GLU A 149 3.43 -2.28 -6.61
C GLU A 149 1.93 -2.14 -6.29
N SER A 150 1.27 -1.17 -6.91
CA SER A 150 -0.17 -1.03 -6.75
C SER A 150 -0.95 -2.02 -7.61
N ILE A 151 -2.09 -2.45 -7.09
CA ILE A 151 -3.08 -3.25 -7.79
C ILE A 151 -4.00 -2.29 -8.54
N GLN A 152 -4.20 -2.52 -9.84
CA GLN A 152 -5.23 -1.85 -10.61
C GLN A 152 -6.51 -2.70 -10.62
N THR A 153 -7.65 -2.05 -10.45
CA THR A 153 -8.98 -2.71 -10.49
C THR A 153 -10.00 -1.86 -11.24
N ASP A 154 -11.00 -2.48 -11.82
CA ASP A 154 -12.18 -1.84 -12.37
C ASP A 154 -13.36 -1.77 -11.36
N ALA A 155 -13.19 -2.32 -10.16
CA ALA A 155 -14.07 -2.03 -9.04
C ALA A 155 -14.13 -0.51 -8.82
N ALA A 156 -15.33 0.05 -8.70
CA ALA A 156 -15.49 1.49 -8.57
C ALA A 156 -14.85 2.03 -7.28
N ILE A 157 -13.75 2.76 -7.43
CA ILE A 157 -13.10 3.51 -6.36
C ILE A 157 -13.54 4.97 -6.46
N ASN A 158 -14.10 5.49 -5.38
CA ASN A 158 -14.62 6.85 -5.29
C ASN A 158 -14.19 7.51 -3.97
N PRO A 159 -14.25 8.86 -3.87
CA PRO A 159 -14.02 9.55 -2.61
C PRO A 159 -14.86 8.94 -1.47
N GLY A 160 -14.18 8.52 -0.40
CA GLY A 160 -14.75 7.82 0.75
C GLY A 160 -14.39 6.33 0.82
N ASN A 161 -14.06 5.65 -0.31
CA ASN A 161 -13.51 4.29 -0.26
C ASN A 161 -12.01 4.27 0.06
N SER A 162 -11.31 5.41 -0.11
CA SER A 162 -9.89 5.53 0.21
C SER A 162 -9.59 5.12 1.65
N GLY A 163 -8.58 4.29 1.84
CA GLY A 163 -8.20 3.70 3.11
C GLY A 163 -8.97 2.43 3.49
N GLY A 164 -10.09 2.15 2.82
CA GLY A 164 -10.84 0.91 2.98
C GLY A 164 -10.12 -0.30 2.36
N PRO A 165 -10.52 -1.53 2.71
CA PRO A 165 -9.89 -2.73 2.18
C PRO A 165 -10.36 -3.03 0.75
N LEU A 166 -9.43 -3.51 -0.09
CA LEU A 166 -9.71 -4.30 -1.27
C LEU A 166 -9.56 -5.77 -0.87
N VAL A 167 -10.63 -6.55 -1.01
CA VAL A 167 -10.65 -7.96 -0.57
C VAL A 167 -10.89 -8.93 -1.71
N ASP A 168 -10.44 -10.17 -1.55
CA ASP A 168 -10.74 -11.28 -2.45
C ASP A 168 -12.08 -11.98 -2.10
N CYS A 169 -12.45 -13.03 -2.84
CA CYS A 169 -13.66 -13.83 -2.62
C CYS A 169 -13.69 -14.57 -1.26
N GLN A 170 -12.60 -14.57 -0.49
CA GLN A 170 -12.56 -15.13 0.86
C GLN A 170 -12.68 -14.06 1.96
N GLY A 171 -12.85 -12.78 1.58
CA GLY A 171 -12.86 -11.65 2.51
C GLY A 171 -11.47 -11.28 3.02
N LYS A 172 -10.40 -11.84 2.42
CA LYS A 172 -9.03 -11.50 2.81
C LYS A 172 -8.55 -10.25 2.10
N VAL A 173 -7.92 -9.36 2.84
CA VAL A 173 -7.38 -8.10 2.31
C VAL A 173 -6.24 -8.39 1.36
N ILE A 174 -6.38 -7.98 0.10
CA ILE A 174 -5.34 -8.02 -0.94
C ILE A 174 -4.72 -6.65 -1.18
N GLY A 175 -5.34 -5.56 -0.66
CA GLY A 175 -4.81 -4.22 -0.77
C GLY A 175 -5.63 -3.20 0.01
N VAL A 176 -5.15 -1.95 -0.01
CA VAL A 176 -5.84 -0.77 0.57
C VAL A 176 -6.21 0.17 -0.58
N ASN A 177 -7.49 0.48 -0.72
CA ASN A 177 -7.99 1.37 -1.77
C ASN A 177 -7.36 2.77 -1.61
N VAL A 178 -6.84 3.34 -2.71
CA VAL A 178 -6.17 4.66 -2.65
C VAL A 178 -7.04 5.72 -3.29
N ALA A 179 -7.12 5.70 -4.59
CA ALA A 179 -7.75 6.76 -5.35
C ALA A 179 -8.05 6.29 -6.78
N LYS A 180 -8.81 7.12 -7.47
CA LYS A 180 -9.03 7.08 -8.90
C LYS A 180 -7.98 7.96 -9.60
N LEU A 181 -7.37 7.49 -10.67
CA LEU A 181 -6.43 8.28 -11.45
C LEU A 181 -7.19 9.34 -12.29
N GLY A 182 -7.21 10.59 -11.80
CA GLY A 182 -7.76 11.73 -12.54
C GLY A 182 -9.18 11.51 -13.07
N SER A 183 -9.40 11.82 -14.35
CA SER A 183 -10.70 11.70 -15.05
C SER A 183 -10.93 10.33 -15.70
N ALA A 184 -10.03 9.36 -15.54
CA ALA A 184 -10.21 8.04 -16.14
C ALA A 184 -11.33 7.26 -15.43
N ASP A 185 -12.33 6.81 -16.18
CA ASP A 185 -13.40 5.99 -15.63
C ASP A 185 -12.95 4.52 -15.54
N ASN A 186 -13.39 3.83 -14.48
CA ASN A 186 -13.12 2.42 -14.23
C ASN A 186 -11.64 2.05 -14.09
N ILE A 187 -10.80 2.99 -13.63
CA ILE A 187 -9.42 2.72 -13.25
C ILE A 187 -9.25 3.11 -11.78
N GLY A 188 -9.36 2.13 -10.91
CA GLY A 188 -9.09 2.26 -9.48
C GLY A 188 -7.75 1.62 -9.13
N PHE A 189 -7.18 2.03 -7.99
CA PHE A 189 -5.93 1.50 -7.49
C PHE A 189 -6.02 1.16 -6.00
N ALA A 190 -5.24 0.16 -5.61
CA ALA A 190 -5.04 -0.20 -4.21
C ALA A 190 -3.55 -0.50 -3.94
N ILE A 191 -3.07 -0.10 -2.77
CA ILE A 191 -1.74 -0.46 -2.26
C ILE A 191 -1.75 -1.96 -1.96
N ALA A 192 -0.85 -2.73 -2.56
CA ALA A 192 -0.85 -4.19 -2.37
C ALA A 192 -0.61 -4.61 -0.91
N ALA A 193 -1.22 -5.70 -0.49
CA ALA A 193 -1.10 -6.23 0.87
C ALA A 193 0.36 -6.50 1.29
N GLU A 194 1.25 -6.81 0.33
CA GLU A 194 2.69 -6.96 0.57
C GLU A 194 3.33 -5.69 1.12
N ILE A 195 2.93 -4.51 0.61
CA ILE A 195 3.39 -3.20 1.08
C ILE A 195 2.82 -2.94 2.47
N VAL A 196 1.52 -3.20 2.67
CA VAL A 196 0.86 -3.05 3.97
C VAL A 196 1.57 -3.88 5.03
N ALA A 197 1.89 -5.15 4.74
CA ALA A 197 2.60 -6.06 5.64
C ALA A 197 4.03 -5.59 5.97
N ALA A 198 4.68 -4.85 5.08
CA ALA A 198 6.00 -4.31 5.32
C ALA A 198 5.98 -3.00 6.12
N VAL A 199 5.00 -2.15 5.88
CA VAL A 199 4.93 -0.77 6.39
C VAL A 199 4.19 -0.68 7.73
N VAL A 200 3.02 -1.30 7.84
CA VAL A 200 2.15 -1.14 9.03
C VAL A 200 2.83 -1.54 10.34
N PRO A 201 3.62 -2.65 10.43
CA PRO A 201 4.35 -2.96 11.66
C PRO A 201 5.37 -1.88 12.06
N GLU A 202 6.02 -1.22 11.10
CA GLU A 202 6.93 -0.11 11.40
C GLU A 202 6.16 1.11 11.93
N LEU A 203 5.00 1.43 11.35
CA LEU A 203 4.16 2.51 11.82
C LEU A 203 3.64 2.26 13.24
N ILE A 204 3.27 1.02 13.56
CA ILE A 204 2.84 0.64 14.92
C ILE A 204 3.98 0.78 15.92
N ASN A 205 5.18 0.31 15.58
CA ASN A 205 6.30 0.23 16.50
C ASN A 205 7.08 1.55 16.64
N TYR A 206 7.16 2.34 15.57
CA TYR A 206 8.06 3.50 15.49
C TYR A 206 7.37 4.81 15.06
N GLY A 207 6.12 4.76 14.63
CA GLY A 207 5.38 5.93 14.12
C GLY A 207 5.76 6.39 12.72
N ASN A 208 6.85 5.86 12.15
CA ASN A 208 7.34 6.22 10.82
C ASN A 208 8.09 5.05 10.17
N VAL A 209 8.32 5.15 8.87
CA VAL A 209 9.14 4.19 8.10
C VAL A 209 10.50 4.80 7.83
N VAL A 210 11.56 4.03 8.10
CA VAL A 210 12.93 4.39 7.73
C VAL A 210 13.37 3.50 6.57
N ARG A 211 13.80 4.13 5.49
CA ARG A 211 14.30 3.44 4.30
C ARG A 211 15.79 3.65 4.13
N GLY A 212 16.48 2.60 3.74
CA GLY A 212 17.88 2.68 3.33
C GLY A 212 18.04 3.29 1.95
N HIS A 213 19.27 3.73 1.66
CA HIS A 213 19.69 4.27 0.39
C HIS A 213 21.09 3.75 0.03
N LEU A 214 21.29 3.37 -1.23
CA LEU A 214 22.56 2.84 -1.76
C LEU A 214 23.41 3.91 -2.47
N GLY A 215 23.00 5.17 -2.43
CA GLY A 215 23.69 6.27 -3.16
C GLY A 215 23.49 6.23 -4.67
N ILE A 216 22.43 5.58 -5.15
CA ILE A 216 22.12 5.43 -6.57
C ILE A 216 20.68 5.79 -6.89
N SER A 217 20.42 6.20 -8.12
CA SER A 217 19.08 6.17 -8.73
C SER A 217 19.00 4.99 -9.69
N ILE A 218 17.86 4.31 -9.69
CA ILE A 218 17.60 3.14 -10.53
C ILE A 218 16.42 3.37 -11.46
N SER A 219 16.44 2.71 -12.61
CA SER A 219 15.31 2.68 -13.54
C SER A 219 15.05 1.26 -14.02
N GLU A 220 13.81 1.00 -14.40
CA GLU A 220 13.48 -0.19 -15.17
C GLU A 220 13.83 0.06 -16.65
N ALA A 221 14.52 -0.87 -17.25
CA ALA A 221 14.94 -0.81 -18.65
C ALA A 221 14.75 -2.19 -19.30
N TRP A 222 14.58 -2.21 -20.60
CA TRP A 222 14.66 -3.45 -21.36
C TRP A 222 16.12 -3.80 -21.61
N ARG A 223 16.45 -5.10 -21.64
CA ARG A 223 17.81 -5.53 -22.00
C ARG A 223 18.09 -5.23 -23.46
N ASP A 224 19.30 -4.73 -23.74
CA ASP A 224 19.74 -4.43 -25.10
C ASP A 224 20.15 -5.68 -25.92
N ASP A 225 20.05 -6.89 -25.34
CA ASP A 225 20.44 -8.16 -25.96
C ASP A 225 19.34 -8.80 -26.81
N GLY A 226 18.25 -8.08 -27.05
CA GLY A 226 17.10 -8.57 -27.81
C GLY A 226 16.18 -9.52 -27.02
N SER A 227 16.45 -9.74 -25.73
CA SER A 227 15.52 -10.43 -24.84
C SER A 227 14.41 -9.48 -24.40
N GLU A 228 13.17 -9.96 -24.32
CA GLU A 228 12.02 -9.19 -23.76
C GLU A 228 12.05 -9.20 -22.22
N GLN A 229 13.24 -9.05 -21.61
CA GLN A 229 13.40 -9.04 -20.18
C GLN A 229 13.64 -7.63 -19.65
N GLN A 230 12.77 -7.19 -18.72
CA GLN A 230 13.01 -5.98 -17.94
C GLN A 230 14.10 -6.24 -16.90
N VAL A 231 14.95 -5.22 -16.70
CA VAL A 231 16.03 -5.22 -15.73
C VAL A 231 16.06 -3.93 -14.95
N ILE A 232 16.65 -3.96 -13.78
CA ILE A 232 16.86 -2.77 -12.95
C ILE A 232 18.28 -2.26 -13.19
N SER A 233 18.39 -1.10 -13.79
CA SER A 233 19.69 -0.49 -14.11
C SER A 233 19.96 0.75 -13.27
N VAL A 234 21.25 1.00 -12.99
CA VAL A 234 21.73 2.19 -12.30
C VAL A 234 21.73 3.36 -13.29
N LEU A 235 20.89 4.36 -13.02
CA LEU A 235 20.75 5.57 -13.83
C LEU A 235 21.71 6.68 -13.39
N ARG A 236 21.90 6.83 -12.07
CA ARG A 236 22.80 7.82 -11.48
C ARG A 236 23.50 7.22 -10.27
N THR A 237 24.70 7.67 -10.00
CA THR A 237 25.50 7.28 -8.85
C THR A 237 26.31 8.47 -8.35
N SER A 238 26.74 8.43 -7.07
CA SER A 238 27.67 9.40 -6.51
C SER A 238 29.12 9.01 -6.88
N GLU A 239 30.03 9.96 -6.82
CA GLU A 239 31.47 9.73 -7.12
C GLU A 239 32.13 8.71 -6.17
N THR A 240 31.60 8.56 -4.95
CA THR A 240 32.13 7.63 -3.93
C THR A 240 31.45 6.28 -3.94
N SER A 241 30.48 6.07 -4.82
CA SER A 241 29.70 4.83 -4.90
C SER A 241 30.51 3.74 -5.66
N PRO A 242 30.45 2.47 -5.24
CA PRO A 242 31.03 1.36 -5.99
C PRO A 242 30.27 1.03 -7.27
N PHE A 243 29.07 1.56 -7.47
CA PHE A 243 28.27 1.39 -8.68
C PHE A 243 28.78 2.26 -9.83
N GLN A 244 28.44 1.83 -11.05
CA GLN A 244 28.61 2.62 -12.27
C GLN A 244 27.25 2.80 -12.96
N VAL A 245 27.10 3.90 -13.69
CA VAL A 245 25.92 4.09 -14.55
C VAL A 245 25.89 2.97 -15.59
N GLY A 246 24.71 2.37 -15.78
CA GLY A 246 24.52 1.21 -16.66
C GLY A 246 24.72 -0.15 -15.98
N ASP A 247 25.16 -0.23 -14.72
CA ASP A 247 25.15 -1.49 -13.97
C ASP A 247 23.72 -2.04 -13.90
N VAL A 248 23.54 -3.32 -14.23
CA VAL A 248 22.27 -4.03 -14.07
C VAL A 248 22.28 -4.79 -12.73
N ILE A 249 21.38 -4.44 -11.81
CA ILE A 249 21.29 -5.08 -10.51
C ILE A 249 20.67 -6.48 -10.68
N ARG A 250 21.43 -7.52 -10.37
CA ARG A 250 20.99 -8.92 -10.45
C ARG A 250 20.44 -9.44 -9.13
N SER A 251 21.11 -9.12 -8.02
CA SER A 251 20.68 -9.56 -6.69
C SER A 251 21.16 -8.62 -5.59
N VAL A 252 20.43 -8.59 -4.47
CA VAL A 252 20.81 -7.95 -3.21
C VAL A 252 20.79 -9.03 -2.12
N ASN A 253 21.90 -9.21 -1.40
CA ASN A 253 22.10 -10.28 -0.42
C ASN A 253 21.68 -11.68 -0.98
N LYS A 254 22.07 -11.97 -2.22
CA LYS A 254 21.75 -13.20 -2.97
C LYS A 254 20.26 -13.37 -3.35
N LEU A 255 19.38 -12.45 -2.92
CA LEU A 255 17.98 -12.46 -3.36
C LEU A 255 17.89 -11.82 -4.76
N PRO A 256 17.26 -12.49 -5.73
CA PRO A 256 17.20 -11.97 -7.09
C PRO A 256 16.39 -10.68 -7.15
N VAL A 257 16.84 -9.74 -7.97
CA VAL A 257 16.16 -8.49 -8.28
C VAL A 257 15.53 -8.62 -9.67
N ARG A 258 14.22 -8.47 -9.73
CA ARG A 258 13.44 -8.50 -10.97
C ARG A 258 12.67 -7.20 -11.18
N ARG A 259 12.30 -6.51 -10.09
CA ARG A 259 11.52 -5.29 -10.05
C ARG A 259 12.20 -4.28 -9.13
N ARG A 260 11.90 -3.04 -9.30
CA ARG A 260 12.37 -1.94 -8.44
C ARG A 260 12.06 -2.18 -6.96
N TYR A 261 10.88 -2.71 -6.69
CA TYR A 261 10.45 -3.08 -5.33
C TYR A 261 11.37 -4.10 -4.64
N ASP A 262 11.98 -5.03 -5.39
CA ASP A 262 12.90 -6.01 -4.80
C ASP A 262 14.14 -5.33 -4.17
N VAL A 263 14.61 -4.23 -4.78
CA VAL A 263 15.67 -3.40 -4.21
C VAL A 263 15.18 -2.64 -2.98
N GLN A 264 13.99 -2.03 -3.07
CA GLN A 264 13.41 -1.28 -1.95
C GLN A 264 13.14 -2.18 -0.74
N ARG A 265 12.63 -3.39 -0.97
CA ARG A 265 12.38 -4.38 0.07
C ARG A 265 13.66 -4.80 0.82
N ALA A 266 14.81 -4.74 0.17
CA ALA A 266 16.11 -5.02 0.80
C ALA A 266 16.65 -3.83 1.63
N LEU A 267 16.04 -2.65 1.51
CA LEU A 267 16.50 -1.39 2.11
C LEU A 267 15.63 -0.96 3.30
N ARG A 268 15.33 -1.89 4.20
CA ARG A 268 14.53 -1.64 5.40
C ARG A 268 15.34 -0.96 6.49
N ARG A 269 14.65 -0.53 7.54
CA ARG A 269 15.23 0.11 8.74
C ARG A 269 16.41 -0.66 9.34
N ASP A 270 16.31 -1.99 9.44
CA ASP A 270 17.28 -2.87 10.09
C ASP A 270 18.63 -2.97 9.37
N VAL A 271 18.69 -2.61 8.10
CA VAL A 271 19.94 -2.59 7.32
C VAL A 271 20.60 -1.21 7.25
N VAL A 272 19.95 -0.16 7.74
CA VAL A 272 20.53 1.19 7.76
C VAL A 272 21.73 1.23 8.71
N GLY A 273 22.85 1.76 8.22
CA GLY A 273 24.15 1.76 8.94
C GLY A 273 24.96 0.49 8.74
N SER A 274 24.46 -0.50 8.01
CA SER A 274 25.19 -1.72 7.65
C SER A 274 25.69 -1.69 6.20
N THR A 275 26.17 -2.83 5.71
CA THR A 275 26.53 -3.03 4.29
C THR A 275 25.70 -4.14 3.69
N LEU A 276 25.39 -4.00 2.40
CA LEU A 276 24.73 -5.05 1.61
C LEU A 276 25.66 -5.55 0.52
N GLN A 277 25.57 -6.84 0.24
CA GLN A 277 26.21 -7.44 -0.93
C GLN A 277 25.26 -7.28 -2.12
N VAL A 278 25.69 -6.57 -3.15
CA VAL A 278 24.94 -6.37 -4.38
C VAL A 278 25.71 -6.99 -5.54
N THR A 279 25.07 -7.90 -6.27
CA THR A 279 25.63 -8.42 -7.52
C THR A 279 25.05 -7.63 -8.66
N VAL A 280 25.92 -7.04 -9.48
CA VAL A 280 25.53 -6.33 -10.71
C VAL A 280 26.14 -7.02 -11.93
N VAL A 281 25.50 -6.85 -13.09
CA VAL A 281 26.11 -7.17 -14.38
C VAL A 281 26.72 -5.89 -14.93
N ARG A 282 28.04 -5.90 -15.14
CA ARG A 282 28.83 -4.81 -15.69
C ARG A 282 29.65 -5.32 -16.87
N ALA A 283 29.48 -4.73 -18.05
CA ALA A 283 30.13 -5.18 -19.29
C ALA A 283 29.97 -6.70 -19.53
N GLY A 284 28.78 -7.25 -19.27
CA GLY A 284 28.47 -8.67 -19.49
C GLY A 284 28.96 -9.64 -18.41
N SER A 285 29.64 -9.17 -17.37
CA SER A 285 30.18 -10.01 -16.29
C SER A 285 29.57 -9.67 -14.94
N ASP A 286 29.44 -10.67 -14.07
CA ASP A 286 28.95 -10.47 -12.70
C ASP A 286 30.05 -9.82 -11.84
N VAL A 287 29.68 -8.72 -11.17
CA VAL A 287 30.54 -8.00 -10.23
C VAL A 287 29.84 -7.95 -8.88
N ASN A 288 30.52 -8.39 -7.82
CA ASN A 288 30.02 -8.32 -6.47
C ASN A 288 30.52 -7.04 -5.79
N LEU A 289 29.58 -6.23 -5.31
CA LEU A 289 29.83 -4.98 -4.63
C LEU A 289 29.43 -5.11 -3.16
N ILE A 290 30.23 -4.52 -2.28
CA ILE A 290 29.87 -4.30 -0.86
C ILE A 290 29.49 -2.82 -0.75
N VAL A 291 28.23 -2.57 -0.43
CA VAL A 291 27.65 -1.24 -0.51
C VAL A 291 27.14 -0.81 0.87
N PRO A 292 27.62 0.34 1.41
CA PRO A 292 27.07 0.89 2.64
C PRO A 292 25.63 1.37 2.44
N VAL A 293 24.78 1.12 3.43
CA VAL A 293 23.40 1.59 3.46
C VAL A 293 23.30 2.80 4.37
N THR A 294 22.94 3.93 3.82
CA THR A 294 22.62 5.15 4.58
C THR A 294 21.13 5.31 4.76
N ALA A 295 20.69 6.07 5.76
CA ALA A 295 19.28 6.44 5.84
C ALA A 295 18.93 7.36 4.66
N ARG A 296 17.83 7.07 4.00
CA ARG A 296 17.30 7.97 2.96
C ARG A 296 16.65 9.18 3.64
N PRO A 297 16.98 10.41 3.23
CA PRO A 297 16.26 11.58 3.74
C PRO A 297 14.77 11.47 3.37
N PRO A 298 13.86 11.96 4.25
CA PRO A 298 12.45 12.00 3.93
C PRO A 298 12.21 12.80 2.65
N ARG A 299 11.29 12.32 1.82
CA ARG A 299 10.81 13.10 0.68
C ARG A 299 9.90 14.21 1.22
N THR A 300 10.14 15.40 0.77
CA THR A 300 9.24 16.55 0.97
C THR A 300 8.41 16.75 -0.28
N PRO A 301 7.12 17.16 -0.15
CA PRO A 301 6.25 17.42 -1.28
C PRO A 301 6.77 18.51 -2.21
#